data_0941b8fbd69f1cf1ef212692dbcf1bc9
#
_entry.id   0941b8fbd69f1cf1ef212692dbcf1bc9
#
_cell.length_a   1.000
_cell.length_b   1.000
_cell.length_c   1.000
_cell.angle_alpha   90.00
_cell.angle_beta   90.00
_cell.angle_gamma   90.00
#
_symmetry.space_group_name_H-M   'P 1'
#
loop_
_entity.id
_entity.type
_entity.pdbx_description
1 polymer ?
#
loop_
_entity_poly.entity_id
_entity_poly.type
_entity_poly.pdbx_seq_one_letter_code
_entity_poly.pdbx_strand_id
1 'polypeptide(L)'
;MNENSPFSPSPSTGGAPTPSPFGGFGAPRAASPQPESPDALTEGLNPQQLEAVTHSGSPLLIVAGAGSGKTAVLTRRIAYLMRHRGVNPWEILAITFTNKAAAEMKERVGGLVGPVAERMWVSTFHSICVRILRQNAQLVPGLNTNFTIYDGDDARRLLSMIAKDLQLDLKKYTPRVLANQISNHKNELIGPESALEKAQQTKNPFETTVAQVYAEYQRRLRAANAVDFDDLIGEVVRIFTQHQQVVDFYRRRFKHVLIDEYQDTNHAQY
;
A
#
# COMPACT_ATOMS: atom_id res chain seq x y z
N MET A 1 -50.27 23.01 -53.86
CA MET A 1 -49.94 23.27 -55.27
C MET A 1 -48.85 22.28 -55.59
N ASN A 2 -49.40 21.31 -56.28
CA ASN A 2 -48.93 20.58 -57.45
C ASN A 2 -47.72 19.73 -57.34
N GLU A 3 -47.86 18.38 -57.27
CA GLU A 3 -48.06 17.45 -58.45
C GLU A 3 -46.71 17.24 -59.16
N ASN A 4 -46.13 16.08 -59.43
CA ASN A 4 -46.69 14.82 -59.90
C ASN A 4 -45.60 13.75 -59.95
N SER A 5 -45.92 12.54 -59.55
CA SER A 5 -45.35 11.27 -60.10
C SER A 5 -45.76 11.09 -61.54
N PRO A 6 -45.31 10.10 -62.37
CA PRO A 6 -44.68 8.78 -62.10
C PRO A 6 -43.65 8.37 -63.21
N PHE A 7 -42.95 7.22 -63.05
CA PHE A 7 -42.83 6.18 -64.11
C PHE A 7 -41.88 5.05 -63.65
N SER A 8 -42.38 3.86 -63.43
CA SER A 8 -41.65 2.60 -63.66
C SER A 8 -41.84 2.14 -65.09
N PRO A 9 -40.99 1.31 -65.70
CA PRO A 9 -40.99 -0.13 -65.50
C PRO A 9 -39.61 -0.86 -65.63
N SER A 10 -39.63 -2.11 -65.18
CA SER A 10 -38.65 -3.22 -65.31
C SER A 10 -38.43 -3.69 -66.76
N PRO A 11 -37.74 -4.82 -67.09
CA PRO A 11 -36.54 -5.48 -66.53
C PRO A 11 -35.52 -5.89 -67.64
N SER A 12 -34.29 -6.27 -67.36
CA SER A 12 -33.61 -7.35 -68.11
C SER A 12 -32.21 -7.73 -67.57
N THR A 13 -32.08 -9.01 -67.36
CA THR A 13 -31.00 -9.96 -67.76
C THR A 13 -29.57 -9.75 -67.27
N GLY A 14 -29.13 -10.64 -66.42
CA GLY A 14 -28.04 -11.60 -66.61
C GLY A 14 -26.64 -11.06 -66.80
N GLY A 15 -25.81 -11.20 -65.76
CA GLY A 15 -24.37 -11.11 -65.87
C GLY A 15 -23.70 -11.71 -64.63
N ALA A 16 -23.05 -12.84 -64.79
CA ALA A 16 -22.30 -13.51 -63.75
C ALA A 16 -21.13 -12.64 -63.21
N PRO A 17 -20.81 -12.67 -61.95
CA PRO A 17 -19.65 -11.94 -61.41
C PRO A 17 -18.35 -12.72 -61.67
N THR A 18 -17.40 -12.04 -62.28
CA THR A 18 -15.99 -12.47 -62.40
C THR A 18 -15.33 -12.48 -61.02
N PRO A 19 -14.44 -13.45 -60.72
CA PRO A 19 -13.74 -13.51 -59.43
C PRO A 19 -12.64 -12.44 -59.35
N SER A 20 -12.67 -11.64 -58.30
CA SER A 20 -11.62 -10.67 -57.94
C SER A 20 -10.42 -11.35 -57.30
N PRO A 21 -9.18 -11.07 -57.74
CA PRO A 21 -7.97 -11.73 -57.22
C PRO A 21 -7.29 -10.94 -56.08
N PHE A 22 -8.01 -10.57 -55.07
CA PHE A 22 -7.36 -10.08 -53.85
C PHE A 22 -7.78 -10.94 -52.66
N GLY A 23 -6.94 -11.96 -52.38
CA GLY A 23 -6.98 -12.72 -51.17
C GLY A 23 -6.76 -11.80 -49.93
N GLY A 24 -7.82 -11.67 -49.15
CA GLY A 24 -7.73 -10.97 -47.88
C GLY A 24 -6.77 -11.70 -46.93
N PHE A 25 -5.67 -11.07 -46.59
CA PHE A 25 -4.86 -11.45 -45.41
C PHE A 25 -5.72 -11.20 -44.18
N GLY A 26 -6.35 -12.24 -43.67
CA GLY A 26 -6.97 -12.26 -42.38
C GLY A 26 -5.86 -12.03 -41.34
N ALA A 27 -5.87 -10.85 -40.72
CA ALA A 27 -5.02 -10.61 -39.52
C ALA A 27 -5.30 -11.73 -38.54
N PRO A 28 -4.25 -12.28 -37.87
CA PRO A 28 -4.45 -13.26 -36.81
C PRO A 28 -5.29 -12.61 -35.71
N ARG A 29 -6.52 -13.09 -35.57
CA ARG A 29 -7.40 -12.75 -34.46
C ARG A 29 -6.67 -13.11 -33.21
N ALA A 30 -6.20 -12.10 -32.44
CA ALA A 30 -5.60 -12.31 -31.12
C ALA A 30 -6.56 -13.21 -30.36
N ALA A 31 -6.09 -14.42 -30.03
CA ALA A 31 -6.84 -15.35 -29.21
C ALA A 31 -7.13 -14.64 -27.90
N SER A 32 -8.39 -14.36 -27.62
CA SER A 32 -8.83 -13.96 -26.30
C SER A 32 -8.30 -15.01 -25.33
N PRO A 33 -7.66 -14.62 -24.22
CA PRO A 33 -7.24 -15.61 -23.24
C PRO A 33 -8.48 -16.41 -22.82
N GLN A 34 -8.47 -17.70 -23.09
CA GLN A 34 -9.52 -18.59 -22.60
C GLN A 34 -9.51 -18.47 -21.08
N PRO A 35 -10.66 -18.37 -20.39
CA PRO A 35 -10.68 -18.43 -18.95
C PRO A 35 -10.10 -19.78 -18.53
N GLU A 36 -8.90 -19.74 -17.97
CA GLU A 36 -8.33 -20.93 -17.31
C GLU A 36 -9.38 -21.45 -16.32
N SER A 37 -9.53 -22.78 -16.26
CA SER A 37 -10.54 -23.41 -15.43
C SER A 37 -10.42 -22.93 -13.98
N PRO A 38 -11.52 -22.85 -13.22
CA PRO A 38 -11.50 -22.47 -11.80
C PRO A 38 -10.47 -23.23 -10.98
N ASP A 39 -10.13 -24.42 -11.38
CA ASP A 39 -9.23 -25.35 -10.70
C ASP A 39 -7.76 -24.95 -10.75
N ALA A 40 -7.30 -24.17 -11.77
CA ALA A 40 -5.90 -23.78 -11.91
C ALA A 40 -5.35 -22.96 -10.71
N LEU A 41 -6.19 -22.17 -10.03
CA LEU A 41 -5.78 -21.41 -8.85
C LEU A 41 -5.75 -22.25 -7.57
N THR A 42 -6.48 -23.36 -7.53
CA THR A 42 -6.63 -24.22 -6.37
C THR A 42 -5.90 -25.55 -6.52
N GLU A 43 -5.44 -25.85 -7.73
CA GLU A 43 -4.71 -27.10 -8.02
C GLU A 43 -3.41 -27.17 -7.21
N GLY A 44 -3.14 -28.38 -6.66
CA GLY A 44 -1.93 -28.67 -5.87
C GLY A 44 -1.91 -28.03 -4.47
N LEU A 45 -3.00 -27.39 -4.02
CA LEU A 45 -3.14 -26.92 -2.63
C LEU A 45 -3.54 -28.05 -1.71
N ASN A 46 -2.95 -28.09 -0.52
CA ASN A 46 -3.47 -28.93 0.55
C ASN A 46 -4.80 -28.38 1.12
N PRO A 47 -5.57 -29.15 1.92
CA PRO A 47 -6.87 -28.71 2.41
C PRO A 47 -6.85 -27.37 3.16
N GLN A 48 -5.84 -27.12 3.99
CA GLN A 48 -5.71 -25.89 4.77
C GLN A 48 -5.36 -24.68 3.87
N GLN A 49 -4.50 -24.90 2.87
CA GLN A 49 -4.18 -23.88 1.88
C GLN A 49 -5.40 -23.55 1.02
N LEU A 50 -6.18 -24.54 0.61
CA LEU A 50 -7.42 -24.36 -0.15
C LEU A 50 -8.43 -23.55 0.67
N GLU A 51 -8.64 -23.92 1.94
CA GLU A 51 -9.50 -23.16 2.84
C GLU A 51 -9.07 -21.70 2.96
N ALA A 52 -7.77 -21.44 3.15
CA ALA A 52 -7.23 -20.08 3.24
C ALA A 52 -7.42 -19.28 1.94
N VAL A 53 -7.24 -19.90 0.77
CA VAL A 53 -7.42 -19.23 -0.54
C VAL A 53 -8.89 -18.87 -0.77
N THR A 54 -9.82 -19.75 -0.43
CA THR A 54 -11.26 -19.60 -0.72
C THR A 54 -12.06 -18.93 0.39
N HIS A 55 -11.45 -18.72 1.58
CA HIS A 55 -12.10 -18.13 2.75
C HIS A 55 -12.85 -16.83 2.45
N SER A 56 -14.00 -16.64 3.10
CA SER A 56 -14.82 -15.43 2.96
C SER A 56 -15.53 -15.07 4.26
N GLY A 57 -15.91 -13.81 4.41
CA GLY A 57 -16.79 -13.31 5.48
C GLY A 57 -16.07 -12.66 6.65
N SER A 58 -15.08 -13.32 7.26
CA SER A 58 -14.38 -12.82 8.44
C SER A 58 -12.89 -12.52 8.18
N PRO A 59 -12.20 -11.74 9.03
CA PRO A 59 -10.74 -11.69 9.01
C PRO A 59 -10.13 -13.08 9.16
N LEU A 60 -9.04 -13.33 8.42
CA LEU A 60 -8.33 -14.61 8.41
C LEU A 60 -6.89 -14.41 8.83
N LEU A 61 -6.45 -15.11 9.86
CA LEU A 61 -5.05 -15.23 10.24
C LEU A 61 -4.51 -16.60 9.79
N ILE A 62 -3.44 -16.60 8.99
CA ILE A 62 -2.77 -17.82 8.52
C ILE A 62 -1.46 -17.98 9.30
N VAL A 63 -1.41 -19.01 10.15
CA VAL A 63 -0.22 -19.36 10.92
C VAL A 63 0.41 -20.59 10.30
N ALA A 64 1.65 -20.49 9.84
CA ALA A 64 2.34 -21.58 9.18
C ALA A 64 3.86 -21.44 9.28
N GLY A 65 4.58 -22.53 9.35
CA GLY A 65 6.05 -22.56 9.44
C GLY A 65 6.75 -21.99 8.21
N ALA A 66 8.06 -21.78 8.31
CA ALA A 66 8.87 -21.39 7.16
C ALA A 66 8.81 -22.47 6.06
N GLY A 67 8.75 -22.04 4.79
CA GLY A 67 8.66 -22.97 3.65
C GLY A 67 7.28 -23.61 3.42
N SER A 68 6.26 -23.31 4.23
CA SER A 68 4.91 -23.86 4.09
C SER A 68 4.11 -23.28 2.91
N GLY A 69 4.67 -22.33 2.16
CA GLY A 69 4.01 -21.70 1.02
C GLY A 69 3.07 -20.55 1.37
N LYS A 70 3.21 -19.88 2.53
CA LYS A 70 2.39 -18.73 2.94
C LYS A 70 2.22 -17.69 1.83
N THR A 71 3.32 -17.22 1.25
CA THR A 71 3.29 -16.23 0.15
C THR A 71 2.57 -16.76 -1.10
N ALA A 72 2.70 -18.05 -1.41
CA ALA A 72 1.97 -18.68 -2.52
C ALA A 72 0.47 -18.72 -2.24
N VAL A 73 0.06 -19.03 -1.01
CA VAL A 73 -1.36 -18.97 -0.58
C VAL A 73 -1.88 -17.55 -0.71
N LEU A 74 -1.13 -16.54 -0.25
CA LEU A 74 -1.52 -15.14 -0.32
C LEU A 74 -1.71 -14.67 -1.77
N THR A 75 -0.78 -14.98 -2.66
CA THR A 75 -0.88 -14.62 -4.10
C THR A 75 -2.04 -15.33 -4.79
N ARG A 76 -2.27 -16.62 -4.50
CA ARG A 76 -3.42 -17.37 -5.03
C ARG A 76 -4.75 -16.86 -4.47
N ARG A 77 -4.80 -16.44 -3.20
CA ARG A 77 -5.97 -15.80 -2.62
C ARG A 77 -6.31 -14.47 -3.33
N ILE A 78 -5.32 -13.63 -3.59
CA ILE A 78 -5.52 -12.40 -4.37
C ILE A 78 -6.11 -12.73 -5.75
N ALA A 79 -5.50 -13.67 -6.47
CA ALA A 79 -6.00 -14.10 -7.77
C ALA A 79 -7.42 -14.68 -7.71
N TYR A 80 -7.74 -15.46 -6.68
CA TYR A 80 -9.06 -16.02 -6.43
C TYR A 80 -10.11 -14.92 -6.18
N LEU A 81 -9.78 -13.92 -5.35
CA LEU A 81 -10.67 -12.78 -5.10
C LEU A 81 -11.00 -12.05 -6.40
N MET A 82 -10.01 -11.84 -7.27
CA MET A 82 -10.22 -11.14 -8.54
C MET A 82 -11.01 -11.99 -9.56
N ARG A 83 -10.66 -13.27 -9.73
CA ARG A 83 -11.26 -14.13 -10.76
C ARG A 83 -12.64 -14.70 -10.37
N HIS A 84 -12.79 -15.14 -9.12
CA HIS A 84 -13.99 -15.86 -8.66
C HIS A 84 -14.95 -15.01 -7.84
N ARG A 85 -14.45 -13.95 -7.20
CA ARG A 85 -15.30 -13.06 -6.38
C ARG A 85 -15.56 -11.71 -7.05
N GLY A 86 -15.03 -11.49 -8.26
CA GLY A 86 -15.23 -10.26 -9.01
C GLY A 86 -14.66 -9.01 -8.32
N VAL A 87 -13.68 -9.18 -7.42
CA VAL A 87 -13.04 -8.08 -6.71
C VAL A 87 -12.15 -7.32 -7.69
N ASN A 88 -12.35 -6.01 -7.76
CA ASN A 88 -11.51 -5.18 -8.61
C ASN A 88 -10.09 -5.02 -8.04
N PRO A 89 -9.04 -4.97 -8.88
CA PRO A 89 -7.66 -4.84 -8.40
C PRO A 89 -7.41 -3.61 -7.52
N TRP A 90 -8.08 -2.50 -7.79
CA TRP A 90 -7.95 -1.28 -6.97
C TRP A 90 -8.64 -1.34 -5.61
N GLU A 91 -9.44 -2.38 -5.34
CA GLU A 91 -10.07 -2.67 -4.05
C GLU A 91 -9.17 -3.54 -3.15
N ILE A 92 -8.01 -3.96 -3.68
CA ILE A 92 -7.05 -4.82 -2.98
C ILE A 92 -5.82 -4.01 -2.58
N LEU A 93 -5.47 -4.07 -1.31
CA LEU A 93 -4.24 -3.58 -0.73
C LEU A 93 -3.45 -4.77 -0.19
N ALA A 94 -2.26 -5.02 -0.76
CA ALA A 94 -1.35 -6.04 -0.28
C ALA A 94 -0.09 -5.40 0.29
N ILE A 95 0.26 -5.75 1.52
CA ILE A 95 1.35 -5.15 2.28
C ILE A 95 2.42 -6.19 2.55
N THR A 96 3.67 -5.81 2.32
CA THR A 96 4.86 -6.60 2.64
C THR A 96 5.86 -5.75 3.43
N PHE A 97 6.93 -6.37 3.96
CA PHE A 97 7.94 -5.64 4.73
C PHE A 97 9.07 -5.08 3.86
N THR A 98 9.31 -5.64 2.67
CA THR A 98 10.40 -5.19 1.79
C THR A 98 9.91 -4.85 0.39
N ASN A 99 10.56 -3.90 -0.26
CA ASN A 99 10.25 -3.55 -1.65
C ASN A 99 10.49 -4.74 -2.60
N LYS A 100 11.46 -5.60 -2.30
CA LYS A 100 11.72 -6.83 -3.06
C LYS A 100 10.52 -7.78 -2.96
N ALA A 101 10.02 -8.06 -1.74
CA ALA A 101 8.86 -8.93 -1.55
C ALA A 101 7.60 -8.35 -2.21
N ALA A 102 7.42 -7.01 -2.19
CA ALA A 102 6.33 -6.36 -2.89
C ALA A 102 6.40 -6.55 -4.41
N ALA A 103 7.58 -6.41 -5.01
CA ALA A 103 7.79 -6.63 -6.43
C ALA A 103 7.55 -8.10 -6.82
N GLU A 104 8.10 -9.05 -6.05
CA GLU A 104 7.89 -10.49 -6.26
C GLU A 104 6.40 -10.88 -6.12
N MET A 105 5.70 -10.33 -5.14
CA MET A 105 4.26 -10.58 -4.98
C MET A 105 3.47 -10.07 -6.17
N LYS A 106 3.78 -8.87 -6.66
CA LYS A 106 3.13 -8.26 -7.82
C LYS A 106 3.36 -9.07 -9.09
N GLU A 107 4.59 -9.53 -9.32
CA GLU A 107 4.95 -10.40 -10.43
C GLU A 107 4.18 -11.72 -10.38
N ARG A 108 4.16 -12.40 -9.22
CA ARG A 108 3.44 -13.67 -9.04
C ARG A 108 1.93 -13.52 -9.26
N VAL A 109 1.32 -12.46 -8.74
CA VAL A 109 -0.11 -12.17 -9.00
C VAL A 109 -0.31 -11.86 -10.48
N GLY A 110 0.57 -11.08 -11.10
CA GLY A 110 0.53 -10.79 -12.54
C GLY A 110 0.59 -12.04 -13.41
N GLY A 111 1.40 -13.03 -13.03
CA GLY A 111 1.43 -14.33 -13.68
C GLY A 111 0.11 -15.12 -13.60
N LEU A 112 -0.68 -14.89 -12.55
CA LEU A 112 -1.97 -15.57 -12.33
C LEU A 112 -3.16 -14.85 -12.99
N VAL A 113 -3.19 -13.51 -12.97
CA VAL A 113 -4.36 -12.72 -13.40
C VAL A 113 -4.07 -11.78 -14.58
N GLY A 114 -2.83 -11.73 -15.05
CA GLY A 114 -2.39 -10.88 -16.15
C GLY A 114 -2.12 -9.43 -15.76
N PRO A 115 -2.00 -8.50 -16.74
CA PRO A 115 -1.56 -7.11 -16.53
C PRO A 115 -2.47 -6.29 -15.61
N VAL A 116 -3.68 -6.75 -15.36
CA VAL A 116 -4.64 -6.08 -14.45
C VAL A 116 -4.10 -5.98 -13.01
N ALA A 117 -3.17 -6.87 -12.62
CA ALA A 117 -2.47 -6.81 -11.33
C ALA A 117 -1.72 -5.49 -11.09
N GLU A 118 -1.31 -4.80 -12.16
CA GLU A 118 -0.61 -3.52 -12.06
C GLU A 118 -1.43 -2.42 -11.38
N ARG A 119 -2.76 -2.55 -11.36
CA ARG A 119 -3.68 -1.60 -10.72
C ARG A 119 -3.85 -1.81 -9.22
N MET A 120 -3.32 -2.91 -8.68
CA MET A 120 -3.34 -3.18 -7.24
C MET A 120 -2.35 -2.28 -6.50
N TRP A 121 -2.64 -2.03 -5.23
CA TRP A 121 -1.66 -1.49 -4.31
C TRP A 121 -0.91 -2.65 -3.64
N VAL A 122 0.27 -2.95 -4.16
CA VAL A 122 1.21 -3.90 -3.56
C VAL A 122 2.45 -3.12 -3.16
N SER A 123 2.73 -3.01 -1.86
CA SER A 123 3.79 -2.13 -1.38
C SER A 123 4.17 -2.42 0.08
N THR A 124 5.19 -1.73 0.59
CA THR A 124 5.52 -1.79 2.02
C THR A 124 4.66 -0.83 2.83
N PHE A 125 4.57 -1.03 4.16
CA PHE A 125 3.89 -0.10 5.07
C PHE A 125 4.34 1.35 4.86
N HIS A 126 5.66 1.59 4.87
CA HIS A 126 6.20 2.94 4.68
C HIS A 126 5.82 3.56 3.33
N SER A 127 5.92 2.80 2.24
CA SER A 127 5.57 3.31 0.90
C SER A 127 4.08 3.66 0.77
N ILE A 128 3.21 2.86 1.39
CA ILE A 128 1.77 3.16 1.46
C ILE A 128 1.54 4.43 2.28
N CYS A 129 2.18 4.54 3.45
CA CYS A 129 2.06 5.71 4.32
C CYS A 129 2.59 6.98 3.62
N VAL A 130 3.71 6.93 2.91
CA VAL A 130 4.18 8.05 2.08
C VAL A 130 3.09 8.50 1.11
N ARG A 131 2.47 7.57 0.41
CA ARG A 131 1.43 7.89 -0.58
C ARG A 131 0.19 8.50 0.06
N ILE A 132 -0.27 7.96 1.19
CA ILE A 132 -1.40 8.49 1.95
C ILE A 132 -1.05 9.87 2.49
N LEU A 133 0.12 10.02 3.10
CA LEU A 133 0.58 11.28 3.69
C LEU A 133 0.75 12.38 2.65
N ARG A 134 1.30 12.08 1.46
CA ARG A 134 1.40 13.04 0.34
C ARG A 134 0.03 13.58 -0.08
N GLN A 135 -1.00 12.73 -0.08
CA GLN A 135 -2.36 13.13 -0.46
C GLN A 135 -3.07 13.94 0.63
N ASN A 136 -2.63 13.84 1.88
CA ASN A 136 -3.29 14.41 3.05
C ASN A 136 -2.36 15.29 3.91
N ALA A 137 -1.23 15.75 3.37
CA ALA A 137 -0.20 16.46 4.13
C ALA A 137 -0.73 17.74 4.80
N GLN A 138 -1.69 18.41 4.17
CA GLN A 138 -2.34 19.61 4.73
C GLN A 138 -3.09 19.37 6.05
N LEU A 139 -3.37 18.11 6.39
CA LEU A 139 -4.00 17.74 7.67
C LEU A 139 -2.98 17.60 8.80
N VAL A 140 -1.68 17.67 8.48
CA VAL A 140 -0.58 17.62 9.45
C VAL A 140 -0.02 19.03 9.63
N PRO A 141 -0.14 19.65 10.81
CA PRO A 141 0.39 20.99 11.05
C PRO A 141 1.88 21.11 10.70
N GLY A 142 2.22 22.11 9.91
CA GLY A 142 3.61 22.37 9.49
C GLY A 142 4.14 21.42 8.40
N LEU A 143 3.29 20.57 7.79
CA LEU A 143 3.68 19.70 6.70
C LEU A 143 2.97 20.08 5.40
N ASN A 144 3.66 20.04 4.28
CA ASN A 144 3.09 20.16 2.94
C ASN A 144 3.44 18.95 2.07
N THR A 145 2.85 18.86 0.88
CA THR A 145 2.99 17.70 -0.02
C THR A 145 4.43 17.41 -0.46
N ASN A 146 5.33 18.41 -0.42
CA ASN A 146 6.73 18.29 -0.84
C ASN A 146 7.67 17.98 0.33
N PHE A 147 7.17 17.42 1.41
CA PHE A 147 7.99 17.10 2.59
C PHE A 147 9.17 16.19 2.23
N THR A 148 10.27 16.39 2.96
CA THR A 148 11.46 15.53 2.89
C THR A 148 11.35 14.38 3.88
N ILE A 149 11.86 13.22 3.52
CA ILE A 149 11.95 12.06 4.40
C ILE A 149 13.40 11.95 4.88
N TYR A 150 13.62 12.13 6.18
CA TYR A 150 14.93 11.96 6.80
C TYR A 150 15.22 10.47 6.98
N ASP A 151 16.37 10.03 6.52
CA ASP A 151 16.86 8.70 6.81
C ASP A 151 17.52 8.61 8.20
N GLY A 152 18.04 7.43 8.54
CA GLY A 152 18.67 7.22 9.84
C GLY A 152 19.92 8.08 10.08
N ASP A 153 20.65 8.46 9.02
CA ASP A 153 21.84 9.32 9.15
C ASP A 153 21.43 10.78 9.36
N ASP A 154 20.43 11.25 8.61
CA ASP A 154 19.87 12.58 8.76
C ASP A 154 19.29 12.78 10.16
N ALA A 155 18.51 11.79 10.64
CA ALA A 155 17.95 11.78 11.99
C ALA A 155 19.04 11.87 13.06
N ARG A 156 20.11 11.07 12.95
CA ARG A 156 21.24 11.10 13.89
C ARG A 156 22.01 12.41 13.86
N ARG A 157 22.21 13.00 12.68
CA ARG A 157 22.83 14.34 12.56
C ARG A 157 22.01 15.40 13.29
N LEU A 158 20.70 15.43 13.05
CA LEU A 158 19.80 16.37 13.72
C LEU A 158 19.82 16.19 15.23
N LEU A 159 19.74 14.95 15.72
CA LEU A 159 19.84 14.65 17.15
C LEU A 159 21.18 15.03 17.77
N SER A 160 22.29 14.87 17.04
CA SER A 160 23.61 15.34 17.47
C SER A 160 23.66 16.85 17.64
N MET A 161 23.05 17.60 16.72
CA MET A 161 22.95 19.06 16.84
C MET A 161 22.11 19.46 18.05
N ILE A 162 20.94 18.85 18.24
CA ILE A 162 20.06 19.12 19.37
C ILE A 162 20.76 18.84 20.71
N ALA A 163 21.45 17.70 20.81
CA ALA A 163 22.17 17.33 22.02
C ALA A 163 23.28 18.35 22.38
N LYS A 164 23.96 18.90 21.38
CA LYS A 164 24.96 19.98 21.56
C LYS A 164 24.30 21.29 21.98
N ASP A 165 23.24 21.69 21.32
CA ASP A 165 22.53 22.95 21.61
C ASP A 165 21.93 22.94 23.02
N LEU A 166 21.47 21.78 23.50
CA LEU A 166 20.98 21.56 24.86
C LEU A 166 22.09 21.27 25.88
N GLN A 167 23.36 21.31 25.47
CA GLN A 167 24.53 21.07 26.32
C GLN A 167 24.49 19.74 27.09
N LEU A 168 23.96 18.69 26.43
CA LEU A 168 23.84 17.36 27.06
C LEU A 168 25.17 16.63 27.11
N ASP A 169 25.30 15.77 28.10
CA ASP A 169 26.43 14.82 28.18
C ASP A 169 26.39 13.83 27.03
N LEU A 170 27.21 14.04 26.00
CA LEU A 170 27.24 13.22 24.80
C LEU A 170 27.72 11.78 25.01
N LYS A 171 28.29 11.45 26.18
CA LYS A 171 28.59 10.06 26.54
C LYS A 171 27.33 9.30 26.96
N LYS A 172 26.41 9.99 27.63
CA LYS A 172 25.16 9.43 28.14
C LYS A 172 24.05 9.52 27.06
N TYR A 173 23.94 10.66 26.39
CA TYR A 173 22.91 10.96 25.39
C TYR A 173 23.49 10.94 23.97
N THR A 174 23.98 9.76 23.55
CA THR A 174 24.49 9.62 22.19
C THR A 174 23.35 9.75 21.17
N PRO A 175 23.60 10.24 19.94
CA PRO A 175 22.56 10.31 18.89
C PRO A 175 21.86 8.97 18.65
N ARG A 176 22.59 7.86 18.77
CA ARG A 176 22.02 6.51 18.63
C ARG A 176 21.05 6.16 19.75
N VAL A 177 21.42 6.47 21.00
CA VAL A 177 20.54 6.24 22.16
C VAL A 177 19.28 7.09 22.04
N LEU A 178 19.42 8.38 21.72
CA LEU A 178 18.30 9.29 21.53
C LEU A 178 17.38 8.82 20.39
N ALA A 179 17.94 8.45 19.24
CA ALA A 179 17.16 7.93 18.12
C ALA A 179 16.35 6.69 18.50
N ASN A 180 16.97 5.72 19.19
CA ASN A 180 16.29 4.50 19.62
C ASN A 180 15.15 4.79 20.59
N GLN A 181 15.36 5.68 21.58
CA GLN A 181 14.32 6.04 22.56
C GLN A 181 13.14 6.76 21.89
N ILE A 182 13.42 7.70 20.98
CA ILE A 182 12.39 8.42 20.23
C ILE A 182 11.63 7.46 19.32
N SER A 183 12.32 6.56 18.61
CA SER A 183 11.70 5.55 17.77
C SER A 183 10.78 4.63 18.59
N ASN A 184 11.18 4.21 19.79
CA ASN A 184 10.32 3.43 20.68
C ASN A 184 9.03 4.18 21.03
N HIS A 185 9.12 5.47 21.38
CA HIS A 185 7.94 6.29 21.65
C HIS A 185 7.03 6.39 20.41
N LYS A 186 7.60 6.65 19.23
CA LYS A 186 6.83 6.75 17.98
C LYS A 186 6.13 5.43 17.61
N ASN A 187 6.81 4.30 17.78
CA ASN A 187 6.26 2.97 17.53
C ASN A 187 5.09 2.61 18.48
N GLU A 188 5.08 3.19 19.68
CA GLU A 188 3.99 3.10 20.65
C GLU A 188 2.95 4.23 20.49
N LEU A 189 3.06 5.05 19.43
CA LEU A 189 2.20 6.20 19.15
C LEU A 189 2.20 7.25 20.30
N ILE A 190 3.28 7.33 21.07
CA ILE A 190 3.47 8.30 22.14
C ILE A 190 4.08 9.57 21.57
N GLY A 191 3.32 10.66 21.53
CA GLY A 191 3.82 11.97 21.11
C GLY A 191 4.75 12.63 22.13
N PRO A 192 5.47 13.72 21.74
CA PRO A 192 6.43 14.41 22.61
C PRO A 192 5.82 14.90 23.92
N GLU A 193 4.61 15.43 23.87
CA GLU A 193 3.88 15.95 25.04
C GLU A 193 3.57 14.83 26.03
N SER A 194 3.01 13.73 25.54
CA SER A 194 2.69 12.55 26.36
C SER A 194 3.94 11.88 26.91
N ALA A 195 5.04 11.86 26.15
CA ALA A 195 6.34 11.37 26.62
C ALA A 195 6.87 12.23 27.81
N LEU A 196 6.71 13.55 27.70
CA LEU A 196 7.13 14.48 28.77
C LEU A 196 6.28 14.33 30.02
N GLU A 197 4.97 14.24 29.89
CA GLU A 197 4.05 14.00 31.02
C GLU A 197 4.39 12.69 31.75
N LYS A 198 4.59 11.62 31.01
CA LYS A 198 4.99 10.31 31.56
C LYS A 198 6.32 10.39 32.29
N ALA A 199 7.32 11.04 31.71
CA ALA A 199 8.64 11.21 32.31
C ALA A 199 8.59 12.04 33.62
N GLN A 200 7.74 13.05 33.71
CA GLN A 200 7.51 13.84 34.93
C GLN A 200 6.84 13.01 36.03
N GLN A 201 5.93 12.12 35.70
CA GLN A 201 5.26 11.22 36.64
C GLN A 201 6.28 10.20 37.22
N THR A 202 7.16 9.64 36.43
CA THR A 202 8.18 8.67 36.85
C THR A 202 9.35 9.33 37.56
N LYS A 203 9.50 10.65 37.49
CA LYS A 203 10.62 11.44 38.02
C LYS A 203 11.99 10.91 37.55
N ASN A 204 12.05 10.35 36.36
CA ASN A 204 13.27 9.82 35.76
C ASN A 204 13.99 10.91 34.96
N PRO A 205 15.17 11.41 35.43
CA PRO A 205 15.87 12.48 34.69
C PRO A 205 16.30 12.11 33.27
N PHE A 206 16.59 10.84 33.02
CA PHE A 206 16.95 10.37 31.71
C PHE A 206 15.74 10.45 30.74
N GLU A 207 14.60 9.93 31.15
CA GLU A 207 13.35 9.99 30.36
C GLU A 207 12.90 11.42 30.13
N THR A 208 13.03 12.29 31.14
CA THR A 208 12.71 13.73 31.00
C THR A 208 13.57 14.39 29.93
N THR A 209 14.89 14.12 29.95
CA THR A 209 15.80 14.67 28.92
C THR A 209 15.46 14.10 27.52
N VAL A 210 15.21 12.80 27.41
CA VAL A 210 14.79 12.18 26.14
C VAL A 210 13.52 12.83 25.62
N ALA A 211 12.53 13.05 26.46
CA ALA A 211 11.25 13.67 26.06
C ALA A 211 11.44 15.13 25.60
N GLN A 212 12.32 15.90 26.26
CA GLN A 212 12.70 17.26 25.83
C GLN A 212 13.39 17.25 24.47
N VAL A 213 14.34 16.33 24.26
CA VAL A 213 15.01 16.16 22.96
C VAL A 213 14.00 15.76 21.90
N TYR A 214 13.07 14.89 22.22
CA TYR A 214 12.01 14.45 21.30
C TYR A 214 11.14 15.63 20.85
N ALA A 215 10.72 16.47 21.79
CA ALA A 215 9.92 17.67 21.45
C ALA A 215 10.69 18.61 20.51
N GLU A 216 11.96 18.88 20.80
CA GLU A 216 12.80 19.73 19.95
C GLU A 216 13.09 19.08 18.59
N TYR A 217 13.28 17.76 18.53
CA TYR A 217 13.45 16.98 17.30
C TYR A 217 12.25 17.10 16.38
N GLN A 218 11.04 16.88 16.90
CA GLN A 218 9.81 17.02 16.14
C GLN A 218 9.59 18.47 15.66
N ARG A 219 9.87 19.45 16.52
CA ARG A 219 9.78 20.88 16.15
C ARG A 219 10.69 21.21 14.97
N ARG A 220 11.96 20.73 14.99
CA ARG A 220 12.91 20.96 13.88
C ARG A 220 12.54 20.23 12.61
N LEU A 221 12.06 19.00 12.69
CA LEU A 221 11.53 18.28 11.53
C LEU A 221 10.40 19.07 10.87
N ARG A 222 9.42 19.54 11.65
CA ARG A 222 8.30 20.33 11.12
C ARG A 222 8.76 21.67 10.52
N ALA A 223 9.69 22.37 11.16
CA ALA A 223 10.26 23.59 10.63
C ALA A 223 11.00 23.39 9.29
N ALA A 224 11.57 22.21 9.08
CA ALA A 224 12.22 21.82 7.83
C ALA A 224 11.25 21.19 6.80
N ASN A 225 9.94 21.16 7.07
CA ASN A 225 8.97 20.40 6.27
C ASN A 225 9.45 18.97 6.04
N ALA A 226 9.83 18.28 7.11
CA ALA A 226 10.38 16.93 7.08
C ALA A 226 9.67 15.99 8.04
N VAL A 227 9.80 14.71 7.75
CA VAL A 227 9.38 13.57 8.58
C VAL A 227 10.50 12.54 8.58
N ASP A 228 10.61 11.74 9.62
CA ASP A 228 11.43 10.53 9.60
C ASP A 228 10.61 9.28 9.24
N PHE A 229 11.23 8.11 9.22
CA PHE A 229 10.54 6.87 8.86
C PHE A 229 9.41 6.51 9.84
N ASP A 230 9.60 6.73 11.14
CA ASP A 230 8.57 6.43 12.14
C ASP A 230 7.38 7.40 12.02
N ASP A 231 7.64 8.68 11.70
CA ASP A 231 6.62 9.68 11.45
C ASP A 231 5.70 9.28 10.28
N LEU A 232 6.23 8.60 9.25
CA LEU A 232 5.40 8.20 8.09
C LEU A 232 4.18 7.38 8.53
N ILE A 233 4.40 6.44 9.45
CA ILE A 233 3.33 5.59 9.99
C ILE A 233 2.52 6.37 11.02
N GLY A 234 3.18 6.98 12.00
CA GLY A 234 2.53 7.70 13.09
C GLY A 234 1.59 8.82 12.61
N GLU A 235 1.99 9.59 11.59
CA GLU A 235 1.15 10.67 11.05
C GLU A 235 -0.05 10.14 10.27
N VAL A 236 0.07 9.02 9.56
CA VAL A 236 -1.08 8.37 8.91
C VAL A 236 -2.07 7.87 9.97
N VAL A 237 -1.59 7.22 11.04
CA VAL A 237 -2.44 6.80 12.16
C VAL A 237 -3.15 8.01 12.78
N ARG A 238 -2.42 9.12 13.01
CA ARG A 238 -3.00 10.36 13.54
C ARG A 238 -4.08 10.92 12.61
N ILE A 239 -3.84 10.98 11.30
CA ILE A 239 -4.85 11.41 10.31
C ILE A 239 -6.08 10.51 10.39
N PHE A 240 -5.89 9.20 10.45
CA PHE A 240 -7.01 8.25 10.51
C PHE A 240 -7.80 8.36 11.83
N THR A 241 -7.14 8.70 12.93
CA THR A 241 -7.80 8.92 14.22
C THR A 241 -8.59 10.21 14.26
N GLN A 242 -8.10 11.27 13.62
CA GLN A 242 -8.66 12.63 13.72
C GLN A 242 -9.60 12.99 12.55
N HIS A 243 -9.52 12.30 11.40
CA HIS A 243 -10.24 12.67 10.18
C HIS A 243 -11.05 11.50 9.61
N GLN A 244 -12.26 11.32 10.13
CA GLN A 244 -13.15 10.21 9.74
C GLN A 244 -13.39 10.14 8.23
N GLN A 245 -13.49 11.28 7.54
CA GLN A 245 -13.68 11.30 6.08
C GLN A 245 -12.55 10.64 5.29
N VAL A 246 -11.31 10.74 5.79
CA VAL A 246 -10.14 10.08 5.17
C VAL A 246 -10.22 8.57 5.39
N VAL A 247 -10.59 8.14 6.60
CA VAL A 247 -10.81 6.72 6.92
C VAL A 247 -11.89 6.14 6.00
N ASP A 248 -13.03 6.83 5.87
CA ASP A 248 -14.14 6.36 5.05
C ASP A 248 -13.79 6.29 3.57
N PHE A 249 -12.94 7.20 3.08
CA PHE A 249 -12.41 7.13 1.72
C PHE A 249 -11.61 5.85 1.50
N TYR A 250 -10.65 5.53 2.38
CA TYR A 250 -9.81 4.33 2.23
C TYR A 250 -10.57 3.05 2.53
N ARG A 251 -11.53 3.02 3.45
CA ARG A 251 -12.44 1.87 3.69
C ARG A 251 -13.31 1.54 2.48
N ARG A 252 -13.82 2.55 1.79
CA ARG A 252 -14.57 2.33 0.54
C ARG A 252 -13.67 1.87 -0.59
N ARG A 253 -12.42 2.33 -0.59
CA ARG A 253 -11.44 1.95 -1.62
C ARG A 253 -10.92 0.54 -1.44
N PHE A 254 -10.46 0.19 -0.25
CA PHE A 254 -9.83 -1.09 0.04
C PHE A 254 -10.79 -2.01 0.80
N LYS A 255 -11.42 -2.92 0.05
CA LYS A 255 -12.31 -3.94 0.62
C LYS A 255 -11.55 -5.16 1.12
N HIS A 256 -10.35 -5.38 0.59
CA HIS A 256 -9.46 -6.48 0.94
C HIS A 256 -8.07 -5.95 1.26
N VAL A 257 -7.64 -6.15 2.51
CA VAL A 257 -6.29 -5.84 2.98
C VAL A 257 -5.62 -7.15 3.32
N LEU A 258 -4.48 -7.40 2.69
CA LEU A 258 -3.69 -8.62 2.89
C LEU A 258 -2.29 -8.21 3.35
N ILE A 259 -1.80 -8.84 4.42
CA ILE A 259 -0.50 -8.51 5.01
C ILE A 259 0.33 -9.79 5.05
N ASP A 260 1.50 -9.76 4.40
CA ASP A 260 2.49 -10.82 4.50
C ASP A 260 3.37 -10.57 5.74
N GLU A 261 3.85 -11.65 6.38
CA GLU A 261 4.68 -11.60 7.61
C GLU A 261 4.07 -10.75 8.74
N TYR A 262 2.77 -10.93 8.98
CA TYR A 262 2.01 -10.14 9.95
C TYR A 262 2.60 -10.15 11.38
N GLN A 263 3.32 -11.23 11.75
CA GLN A 263 4.00 -11.35 13.05
C GLN A 263 5.09 -10.30 13.28
N ASP A 264 5.61 -9.66 12.21
CA ASP A 264 6.66 -8.65 12.29
C ASP A 264 6.11 -7.22 12.45
N THR A 265 4.77 -7.06 12.54
CA THR A 265 4.13 -5.76 12.74
C THR A 265 4.32 -5.24 14.16
N ASN A 266 4.58 -3.93 14.28
CA ASN A 266 4.58 -3.23 15.56
C ASN A 266 3.19 -2.61 15.87
N HIS A 267 3.05 -1.99 17.06
CA HIS A 267 1.78 -1.39 17.49
C HIS A 267 1.27 -0.31 16.52
N ALA A 268 2.15 0.54 15.99
CA ALA A 268 1.74 1.60 15.06
C ALA A 268 1.27 1.06 13.70
N GLN A 269 1.72 -0.13 13.29
CA GLN A 269 1.33 -0.79 12.03
C GLN A 269 0.03 -1.60 12.16
N TYR A 270 -0.30 -2.03 13.39
CA TYR A 270 -1.52 -2.76 13.71
C TYR A 270 -2.73 -1.82 13.75
#